data_542aeabfb1f1d5cf7c2ff85737e0a68f
#
_entry.id   542aeabfb1f1d5cf7c2ff85737e0a68f
#
_cell.length_a   1.000
_cell.length_b   1.000
_cell.length_c   1.000
_cell.angle_alpha   90.00
_cell.angle_beta   90.00
_cell.angle_gamma   90.00
#
_symmetry.space_group_name_H-M   'P 1'
#
loop_
_entity.id
_entity.type
_entity.pdbx_description
1 polymer ?
#
loop_
_entity_poly.entity_id
_entity_poly.type
_entity_poly.pdbx_seq_one_letter_code
_entity_poly.pdbx_strand_id
1 'polypeptide(L)'
;MNLRPSVRPITLAASVVLAVGFLTAAVVPAVSSAASVPAAHGAPASPSGYWTVAADGGVFSFNAPFYGSTGNLKLVKPIVGMEADPDGSGYRFVASDGGVFDFNQPFAGSLGGQALPAPIVGMASDASGGYWLVGASATVTPFGGASLFTFTGTGTGTSTG
;
A
#
# COMPACT_ATOMS: atom_id res chain seq x y z
N MET A 1 42.52 23.33 16.59
CA MET A 1 41.71 24.52 16.84
C MET A 1 40.24 24.08 16.73
N ASN A 2 39.65 23.68 17.89
CA ASN A 2 38.33 23.05 17.96
C ASN A 2 37.31 24.13 18.32
N LEU A 3 36.42 24.47 17.38
CA LEU A 3 35.28 25.34 17.64
C LEU A 3 34.06 24.46 17.95
N ARG A 4 33.61 24.44 19.20
CA ARG A 4 32.35 23.87 19.62
C ARG A 4 31.21 24.90 19.43
N PRO A 5 30.05 24.56 18.86
CA PRO A 5 28.91 25.44 18.86
C PRO A 5 28.30 25.51 20.28
N SER A 6 28.11 26.73 20.77
CA SER A 6 27.45 27.05 22.04
C SER A 6 25.94 26.96 21.89
N VAL A 7 25.32 26.07 22.65
CA VAL A 7 23.85 26.00 22.77
C VAL A 7 23.42 26.92 23.89
N ARG A 8 22.62 27.96 23.59
CA ARG A 8 22.05 28.87 24.59
C ARG A 8 20.74 28.29 25.11
N PRO A 9 20.51 28.26 26.43
CA PRO A 9 19.23 27.87 27.00
C PRO A 9 18.21 29.00 26.85
N ILE A 10 17.01 28.64 26.36
CA ILE A 10 15.86 29.55 26.33
C ILE A 10 15.20 29.49 27.70
N THR A 11 15.28 30.60 28.41
CA THR A 11 14.61 30.80 29.73
C THR A 11 13.19 31.21 29.48
N LEU A 12 12.22 30.38 29.85
CA LEU A 12 10.80 30.71 29.84
C LEU A 12 10.50 31.46 31.16
N ALA A 13 10.20 32.75 31.07
CA ALA A 13 9.69 33.54 32.19
C ALA A 13 8.18 33.35 32.29
N ALA A 14 7.73 32.70 33.36
CA ALA A 14 6.33 32.62 33.72
C ALA A 14 5.91 33.91 34.45
N SER A 15 5.11 34.75 33.78
CA SER A 15 4.44 35.88 34.44
C SER A 15 3.03 35.46 34.84
N VAL A 16 2.82 35.31 36.16
CA VAL A 16 1.50 35.15 36.77
C VAL A 16 0.90 36.53 36.90
N VAL A 17 -0.15 36.84 36.15
CA VAL A 17 -1.01 37.99 36.39
C VAL A 17 -2.33 37.49 36.94
N LEU A 18 -2.56 37.78 38.21
CA LEU A 18 -3.82 37.59 38.90
C LEU A 18 -4.70 38.83 38.64
N ALA A 19 -5.76 38.67 37.82
CA ALA A 19 -6.81 39.70 37.68
C ALA A 19 -8.17 39.09 37.99
N VAL A 20 -8.77 39.66 39.02
CA VAL A 20 -10.13 39.37 39.50
C VAL A 20 -11.15 40.07 38.62
N GLY A 21 -12.16 39.31 38.17
CA GLY A 21 -13.52 39.80 37.93
C GLY A 21 -13.80 40.46 36.59
N PHE A 22 -14.57 39.76 35.77
CA PHE A 22 -15.87 40.22 35.22
C PHE A 22 -16.41 39.07 34.35
N LEU A 23 -17.60 38.59 34.74
CA LEU A 23 -18.32 37.54 34.02
C LEU A 23 -18.94 38.14 32.75
N THR A 24 -18.24 38.08 31.64
CA THR A 24 -18.82 38.29 30.31
C THR A 24 -18.77 36.95 29.58
N ALA A 25 -19.94 36.42 29.23
CA ALA A 25 -20.08 35.24 28.43
C ALA A 25 -19.44 35.50 27.03
N ALA A 26 -18.18 35.13 26.87
CA ALA A 26 -17.54 35.11 25.57
C ALA A 26 -18.11 33.92 24.81
N VAL A 27 -18.93 34.18 23.78
CA VAL A 27 -19.25 33.23 22.73
C VAL A 27 -17.94 32.90 22.06
N VAL A 28 -17.38 31.76 22.39
CA VAL A 28 -16.22 31.21 21.69
C VAL A 28 -16.72 30.77 20.31
N PRO A 29 -16.31 31.40 19.20
CA PRO A 29 -16.60 30.82 17.91
C PRO A 29 -15.89 29.44 17.85
N ALA A 30 -16.68 28.41 17.67
CA ALA A 30 -16.13 27.08 17.36
C ALA A 30 -15.34 27.23 16.07
N VAL A 31 -14.02 27.38 16.17
CA VAL A 31 -13.12 27.18 15.05
C VAL A 31 -13.18 25.67 14.77
N SER A 32 -14.11 25.31 13.88
CA SER A 32 -14.07 24.04 13.21
C SER A 32 -12.78 24.02 12.39
N SER A 33 -11.69 23.60 13.00
CA SER A 33 -10.52 23.13 12.26
C SER A 33 -10.99 21.89 11.52
N ALA A 34 -11.50 22.09 10.31
CA ALA A 34 -11.55 21.01 9.35
C ALA A 34 -10.08 20.56 9.19
N ALA A 35 -9.71 19.47 9.86
CA ALA A 35 -8.49 18.78 9.55
C ALA A 35 -8.59 18.50 8.05
N SER A 36 -7.81 19.23 7.26
CA SER A 36 -7.62 18.90 5.86
C SER A 36 -6.99 17.51 5.87
N VAL A 37 -7.81 16.50 5.61
CA VAL A 37 -7.32 15.19 5.26
C VAL A 37 -6.36 15.48 4.10
N PRO A 38 -5.06 15.14 4.20
CA PRO A 38 -4.16 15.30 3.08
C PRO A 38 -4.87 14.62 1.92
N ALA A 39 -5.09 15.35 0.82
CA ALA A 39 -5.69 14.78 -0.37
C ALA A 39 -4.93 13.49 -0.63
N ALA A 40 -5.65 12.37 -0.60
CA ALA A 40 -5.11 11.09 -1.00
C ALA A 40 -4.29 11.39 -2.24
N HIS A 41 -3.03 10.99 -2.21
CA HIS A 41 -2.04 11.21 -3.28
C HIS A 41 -2.78 11.18 -4.58
N GLY A 42 -2.78 12.30 -5.34
CA GLY A 42 -3.65 12.45 -6.48
C GLY A 42 -3.57 11.17 -7.27
N ALA A 43 -4.67 10.43 -7.28
CA ALA A 43 -4.74 9.24 -8.10
C ALA A 43 -4.31 9.71 -9.47
N PRO A 44 -3.25 9.14 -10.09
CA PRO A 44 -2.92 9.46 -11.45
C PRO A 44 -4.24 9.38 -12.19
N ALA A 45 -4.56 10.37 -13.04
CA ALA A 45 -5.82 10.42 -13.75
C ALA A 45 -6.04 9.00 -14.30
N SER A 46 -6.92 8.25 -13.65
CA SER A 46 -7.05 6.81 -13.91
C SER A 46 -7.25 6.69 -15.39
N PRO A 47 -6.45 5.92 -16.13
CA PRO A 47 -6.84 5.58 -17.47
C PRO A 47 -8.29 5.10 -17.32
N SER A 48 -9.22 5.68 -18.07
CA SER A 48 -10.65 5.42 -17.91
C SER A 48 -11.02 3.99 -18.33
N GLY A 49 -10.07 3.07 -18.23
CA GLY A 49 -10.11 1.67 -18.58
C GLY A 49 -9.78 0.74 -17.43
N TYR A 50 -10.08 -0.54 -17.63
CA TYR A 50 -9.77 -1.61 -16.71
C TYR A 50 -9.51 -2.92 -17.44
N TRP A 51 -8.89 -3.85 -16.73
CA TRP A 51 -8.68 -5.23 -17.20
C TRP A 51 -9.42 -6.20 -16.29
N THR A 52 -9.85 -7.30 -16.86
CA THR A 52 -10.28 -8.49 -16.12
C THR A 52 -9.49 -9.70 -16.60
N VAL A 53 -9.17 -10.61 -15.69
CA VAL A 53 -8.45 -11.84 -15.99
C VAL A 53 -9.31 -13.04 -15.64
N ALA A 54 -9.35 -14.02 -16.52
CA ALA A 54 -9.97 -15.31 -16.26
C ALA A 54 -8.98 -16.30 -15.60
N ALA A 55 -9.48 -17.37 -15.01
CA ALA A 55 -8.66 -18.37 -14.31
C ALA A 55 -7.63 -19.08 -15.22
N ASP A 56 -7.86 -19.11 -16.52
CA ASP A 56 -6.93 -19.59 -17.53
C ASP A 56 -5.89 -18.54 -17.97
N GLY A 57 -6.02 -17.31 -17.42
CA GLY A 57 -5.20 -16.16 -17.74
C GLY A 57 -5.58 -15.44 -19.03
N GLY A 58 -6.77 -15.71 -19.59
CA GLY A 58 -7.38 -14.89 -20.63
C GLY A 58 -7.68 -13.50 -20.10
N VAL A 59 -7.32 -12.43 -20.85
CA VAL A 59 -7.50 -11.03 -20.47
C VAL A 59 -8.55 -10.37 -21.32
N PHE A 60 -9.41 -9.60 -20.69
CA PHE A 60 -10.36 -8.70 -21.32
C PHE A 60 -10.02 -7.27 -20.97
N SER A 61 -9.66 -6.47 -21.96
CA SER A 61 -9.32 -5.05 -21.81
C SER A 61 -10.49 -4.17 -22.19
N PHE A 62 -10.85 -3.23 -21.32
CA PHE A 62 -11.93 -2.28 -21.53
C PHE A 62 -11.37 -0.85 -21.48
N ASN A 63 -11.30 -0.20 -22.63
CA ASN A 63 -10.68 1.12 -22.79
C ASN A 63 -9.27 1.22 -22.20
N ALA A 64 -8.52 0.12 -22.25
CA ALA A 64 -7.17 -0.01 -21.72
C ALA A 64 -6.31 -0.83 -22.71
N PRO A 65 -4.99 -0.58 -22.81
CA PRO A 65 -4.10 -1.33 -23.69
C PRO A 65 -4.06 -2.82 -23.33
N PHE A 66 -3.97 -3.68 -24.33
CA PHE A 66 -3.72 -5.11 -24.12
C PHE A 66 -2.20 -5.37 -24.19
N TYR A 67 -1.63 -5.91 -23.13
CA TYR A 67 -0.20 -6.23 -23.05
C TYR A 67 0.12 -7.71 -23.22
N GLY A 68 -0.88 -8.59 -23.23
CA GLY A 68 -0.74 -10.02 -23.41
C GLY A 68 -1.61 -10.85 -22.49
N SER A 69 -1.57 -12.15 -22.63
CA SER A 69 -2.34 -13.09 -21.79
C SER A 69 -1.69 -14.47 -21.75
N THR A 70 -2.09 -15.30 -20.80
CA THR A 70 -1.71 -16.73 -20.75
C THR A 70 -2.83 -17.66 -21.19
N GLY A 71 -3.94 -17.12 -21.74
CA GLY A 71 -5.12 -17.90 -22.11
C GLY A 71 -4.89 -18.99 -23.18
N ASN A 72 -3.77 -18.92 -23.91
CA ASN A 72 -3.33 -19.96 -24.86
C ASN A 72 -2.26 -20.91 -24.28
N LEU A 73 -1.88 -20.75 -23.03
CA LEU A 73 -0.90 -21.59 -22.33
C LEU A 73 -1.62 -22.60 -21.44
N LYS A 74 -1.04 -23.80 -21.33
CA LYS A 74 -1.50 -24.76 -20.34
C LYS A 74 -0.89 -24.44 -18.99
N LEU A 75 -1.61 -23.73 -18.16
CA LEU A 75 -1.20 -23.41 -16.80
C LEU A 75 -1.22 -24.66 -15.91
N VAL A 76 -0.27 -24.76 -14.98
CA VAL A 76 -0.24 -25.81 -13.95
C VAL A 76 -1.35 -25.60 -12.93
N LYS A 77 -1.59 -24.35 -12.58
CA LYS A 77 -2.61 -23.91 -11.63
C LYS A 77 -3.33 -22.67 -12.15
N PRO A 78 -4.58 -22.45 -11.74
CA PRO A 78 -5.35 -21.30 -12.20
C PRO A 78 -4.77 -19.96 -11.71
N ILE A 79 -4.99 -18.91 -12.51
CA ILE A 79 -4.76 -17.53 -12.09
C ILE A 79 -5.77 -17.17 -11.00
N VAL A 80 -5.28 -16.54 -9.92
CA VAL A 80 -6.05 -16.15 -8.74
C VAL A 80 -5.96 -14.67 -8.43
N GLY A 81 -5.08 -13.93 -9.11
CA GLY A 81 -4.93 -12.50 -8.93
C GLY A 81 -4.31 -11.82 -10.14
N MET A 82 -4.63 -10.57 -10.31
CA MET A 82 -4.08 -9.65 -11.29
C MET A 82 -3.81 -8.32 -10.59
N GLU A 83 -2.67 -7.73 -10.91
CA GLU A 83 -2.28 -6.41 -10.44
C GLU A 83 -1.84 -5.58 -11.63
N ALA A 84 -2.39 -4.38 -11.76
CA ALA A 84 -1.96 -3.41 -12.75
C ALA A 84 -0.80 -2.59 -12.19
N ASP A 85 0.11 -2.18 -13.05
CA ASP A 85 1.12 -1.21 -12.66
C ASP A 85 0.46 0.14 -12.32
N PRO A 86 0.93 0.87 -11.28
CA PRO A 86 0.33 2.12 -10.86
C PRO A 86 0.18 3.18 -11.95
N ASP A 87 1.05 3.18 -12.96
CA ASP A 87 0.98 4.09 -14.10
C ASP A 87 0.16 3.53 -15.29
N GLY A 88 -0.35 2.30 -15.18
CA GLY A 88 -1.09 1.62 -16.24
C GLY A 88 -0.23 1.13 -17.40
N SER A 89 1.10 1.11 -17.26
CA SER A 89 2.03 0.70 -18.31
C SER A 89 2.09 -0.81 -18.54
N GLY A 90 1.49 -1.61 -17.65
CA GLY A 90 1.47 -3.06 -17.73
C GLY A 90 0.63 -3.69 -16.64
N TYR A 91 0.69 -5.01 -16.55
CA TYR A 91 0.05 -5.79 -15.48
C TYR A 91 0.79 -7.12 -15.27
N ARG A 92 0.51 -7.76 -14.16
CA ARG A 92 1.00 -9.08 -13.83
C ARG A 92 -0.11 -9.96 -13.26
N PHE A 93 0.07 -11.28 -13.39
CA PHE A 93 -0.84 -12.28 -12.83
C PHE A 93 -0.10 -13.15 -11.83
N VAL A 94 -0.85 -13.69 -10.88
CA VAL A 94 -0.35 -14.76 -10.03
C VAL A 94 -1.27 -15.99 -10.12
N ALA A 95 -0.67 -17.14 -10.28
CA ALA A 95 -1.35 -18.43 -10.19
C ALA A 95 -1.34 -18.94 -8.74
N SER A 96 -2.25 -19.86 -8.41
CA SER A 96 -2.39 -20.38 -7.04
C SER A 96 -1.18 -21.21 -6.55
N ASP A 97 -0.27 -21.63 -7.43
CA ASP A 97 1.02 -22.22 -7.09
C ASP A 97 2.14 -21.19 -6.90
N GLY A 98 1.81 -19.89 -6.98
CA GLY A 98 2.74 -18.80 -6.85
C GLY A 98 3.53 -18.48 -8.12
N GLY A 99 3.20 -19.08 -9.26
CA GLY A 99 3.71 -18.67 -10.57
C GLY A 99 3.30 -17.24 -10.89
N VAL A 100 4.23 -16.38 -11.31
CA VAL A 100 3.99 -14.99 -11.70
C VAL A 100 4.22 -14.86 -13.21
N PHE A 101 3.35 -14.13 -13.88
CA PHE A 101 3.38 -13.82 -15.31
C PHE A 101 3.32 -12.30 -15.49
N ASP A 102 4.39 -11.72 -16.00
CA ASP A 102 4.50 -10.27 -16.21
C ASP A 102 4.24 -9.91 -17.67
N PHE A 103 3.45 -8.86 -17.87
CA PHE A 103 3.14 -8.29 -19.18
C PHE A 103 3.50 -6.82 -19.18
N ASN A 104 4.54 -6.49 -19.94
CA ASN A 104 5.17 -5.17 -20.00
C ASN A 104 5.67 -4.66 -18.62
N GLN A 105 6.02 -5.61 -17.74
CA GLN A 105 6.57 -5.35 -16.41
C GLN A 105 7.84 -6.18 -16.17
N PRO A 106 8.82 -5.67 -15.40
CA PRO A 106 10.01 -6.45 -15.06
C PRO A 106 9.64 -7.61 -14.13
N PHE A 107 10.13 -8.79 -14.42
CA PHE A 107 9.99 -9.95 -13.55
C PHE A 107 10.92 -9.82 -12.34
N ALA A 108 10.36 -9.92 -11.14
CA ALA A 108 11.10 -9.79 -9.89
C ALA A 108 11.17 -11.10 -9.08
N GLY A 109 10.53 -12.15 -9.55
CA GLY A 109 10.57 -13.48 -8.93
C GLY A 109 9.21 -14.17 -8.85
N SER A 110 9.20 -15.42 -8.42
CA SER A 110 7.96 -16.20 -8.26
C SER A 110 8.16 -17.34 -7.26
N LEU A 111 7.05 -17.92 -6.80
CA LEU A 111 7.06 -19.15 -6.01
C LEU A 111 6.68 -20.38 -6.85
N GLY A 112 6.44 -20.21 -8.15
CA GLY A 112 6.13 -21.30 -9.07
C GLY A 112 7.15 -22.42 -9.02
N GLY A 113 6.65 -23.66 -8.90
CA GLY A 113 7.51 -24.86 -8.78
C GLY A 113 8.04 -25.13 -7.38
N GLN A 114 7.73 -24.29 -6.39
CA GLN A 114 8.07 -24.51 -4.97
C GLN A 114 6.95 -25.23 -4.23
N ALA A 115 7.31 -25.99 -3.19
CA ALA A 115 6.31 -26.57 -2.28
C ALA A 115 5.81 -25.48 -1.33
N LEU A 116 4.57 -25.06 -1.50
CA LEU A 116 3.94 -24.06 -0.65
C LEU A 116 3.14 -24.70 0.48
N PRO A 117 3.14 -24.12 1.69
CA PRO A 117 2.34 -24.61 2.81
C PRO A 117 0.83 -24.42 2.57
N ALA A 118 0.46 -23.44 1.74
CA ALA A 118 -0.89 -23.15 1.32
C ALA A 118 -0.88 -22.46 -0.04
N PRO A 119 -1.97 -22.54 -0.84
CA PRO A 119 -2.02 -21.88 -2.13
C PRO A 119 -1.95 -20.37 -1.99
N ILE A 120 -1.41 -19.70 -3.02
CA ILE A 120 -1.50 -18.26 -3.15
C ILE A 120 -2.94 -17.88 -3.48
N VAL A 121 -3.41 -16.80 -2.87
CA VAL A 121 -4.79 -16.28 -3.03
C VAL A 121 -4.84 -14.87 -3.57
N GLY A 122 -3.69 -14.20 -3.68
CA GLY A 122 -3.64 -12.84 -4.22
C GLY A 122 -2.23 -12.27 -4.26
N MET A 123 -2.13 -11.07 -4.82
CA MET A 123 -0.92 -10.27 -4.88
C MET A 123 -1.25 -8.79 -4.74
N ALA A 124 -0.24 -7.99 -4.43
CA ALA A 124 -0.29 -6.52 -4.44
C ALA A 124 1.05 -5.97 -4.89
N SER A 125 1.04 -4.91 -5.69
CA SER A 125 2.24 -4.21 -6.12
C SER A 125 2.61 -3.09 -5.14
N ASP A 126 3.90 -2.81 -5.05
CA ASP A 126 4.41 -1.64 -4.35
C ASP A 126 4.79 -0.54 -5.37
N ALA A 127 4.91 0.70 -4.89
CA ALA A 127 5.20 1.85 -5.74
C ALA A 127 6.61 1.80 -6.38
N SER A 128 7.51 0.93 -5.93
CA SER A 128 8.86 0.75 -6.46
C SER A 128 8.95 -0.33 -7.56
N GLY A 129 7.82 -0.95 -7.91
CA GLY A 129 7.76 -2.04 -8.89
C GLY A 129 7.96 -3.44 -8.31
N GLY A 130 8.15 -3.52 -6.99
CA GLY A 130 8.09 -4.79 -6.25
C GLY A 130 6.66 -5.26 -6.03
N TYR A 131 6.50 -6.45 -5.46
CA TYR A 131 5.19 -7.01 -5.13
C TYR A 131 5.25 -8.02 -4.00
N TRP A 132 4.10 -8.28 -3.40
CA TRP A 132 3.89 -9.31 -2.39
C TRP A 132 2.95 -10.38 -2.94
N LEU A 133 3.27 -11.64 -2.67
CA LEU A 133 2.33 -12.75 -2.84
C LEU A 133 1.74 -13.13 -1.49
N VAL A 134 0.43 -13.31 -1.45
CA VAL A 134 -0.31 -13.62 -0.22
C VAL A 134 -0.84 -15.05 -0.30
N GLY A 135 -0.43 -15.89 0.64
CA GLY A 135 -0.91 -17.25 0.79
C GLY A 135 -2.16 -17.34 1.65
N ALA A 136 -2.96 -18.39 1.46
CA ALA A 136 -4.17 -18.67 2.24
C ALA A 136 -3.89 -18.89 3.75
N SER A 137 -2.63 -19.18 4.12
CA SER A 137 -2.16 -19.25 5.51
C SER A 137 -1.72 -17.91 6.08
N ALA A 138 -2.10 -16.78 5.47
CA ALA A 138 -1.66 -15.44 5.81
C ALA A 138 -0.13 -15.21 5.67
N THR A 139 0.55 -16.07 4.93
CA THR A 139 1.97 -15.88 4.58
C THR A 139 2.07 -14.79 3.52
N VAL A 140 2.98 -13.83 3.70
CA VAL A 140 3.29 -12.78 2.74
C VAL A 140 4.74 -12.92 2.30
N THR A 141 4.96 -13.04 0.99
CA THR A 141 6.30 -13.19 0.41
C THR A 141 6.61 -11.99 -0.48
N PRO A 142 7.63 -11.17 -0.18
CA PRO A 142 8.01 -10.01 -0.96
C PRO A 142 8.94 -10.37 -2.12
N PHE A 143 8.85 -9.62 -3.23
CA PHE A 143 9.71 -9.68 -4.39
C PHE A 143 10.07 -8.27 -4.88
N GLY A 144 11.18 -8.13 -5.61
CA GLY A 144 11.56 -6.90 -6.29
C GLY A 144 11.85 -5.71 -5.36
N GLY A 145 12.29 -5.96 -4.13
CA GLY A 145 12.57 -4.90 -3.17
C GLY A 145 11.36 -4.48 -2.32
N ALA A 146 10.19 -5.08 -2.55
CA ALA A 146 9.04 -4.89 -1.67
C ALA A 146 9.40 -5.28 -0.22
N SER A 147 9.11 -4.40 0.75
CA SER A 147 9.47 -4.60 2.15
C SER A 147 8.31 -5.19 2.94
N LEU A 148 8.59 -6.13 3.84
CA LEU A 148 7.62 -6.54 4.85
C LEU A 148 7.54 -5.46 5.92
N PHE A 149 6.34 -4.90 6.13
CA PHE A 149 6.12 -3.99 7.24
C PHE A 149 6.03 -4.79 8.54
N THR A 150 6.96 -4.55 9.45
CA THR A 150 6.83 -5.02 10.82
C THR A 150 5.90 -4.04 11.53
N PHE A 151 4.68 -4.47 11.81
CA PHE A 151 3.75 -3.68 12.61
C PHE A 151 4.22 -3.74 14.08
N THR A 152 5.02 -2.77 14.49
CA THR A 152 5.33 -2.54 15.91
C THR A 152 4.23 -1.65 16.49
N GLY A 153 3.00 -2.09 16.41
CA GLY A 153 1.87 -1.47 17.09
C GLY A 153 1.70 -2.11 18.44
N THR A 154 2.02 -1.42 19.52
CA THR A 154 1.47 -1.71 20.85
C THR A 154 -0.04 -1.44 20.82
N GLY A 155 -0.78 -2.33 20.17
CA GLY A 155 -2.24 -2.35 20.26
C GLY A 155 -2.63 -2.88 21.62
N THR A 156 -2.85 -2.03 22.63
CA THR A 156 -3.64 -2.37 23.80
C THR A 156 -5.08 -2.55 23.35
N GLY A 157 -5.38 -3.72 22.78
CA GLY A 157 -6.74 -4.17 22.55
C GLY A 157 -7.34 -4.57 23.90
N THR A 158 -8.06 -3.66 24.55
CA THR A 158 -8.94 -4.01 25.68
C THR A 158 -10.13 -4.74 25.07
N SER A 159 -10.08 -6.07 25.08
CA SER A 159 -11.26 -6.91 24.87
C SER A 159 -12.07 -6.87 26.15
N THR A 160 -13.13 -6.05 26.18
CA THR A 160 -14.24 -6.21 27.13
C THR A 160 -15.19 -7.25 26.55
N GLY A 161 -15.16 -8.46 27.14
CA GLY A 161 -16.14 -9.52 26.92
C GLY A 161 -17.49 -9.20 27.55
#